data_e89d85c5622ca4b6611ff6cb143fc7a2
#
_entry.id   e89d85c5622ca4b6611ff6cb143fc7a2
#
_cell.length_a   1.000
_cell.length_b   1.000
_cell.length_c   1.000
_cell.angle_alpha   90.00
_cell.angle_beta   90.00
_cell.angle_gamma   90.00
#
_symmetry.space_group_name_H-M   'P 1'
#
loop_
_entity.id
_entity.type
_entity.pdbx_description
1 polymer ?
#
loop_
_entity_poly.entity_id
_entity_poly.type
_entity_poly.pdbx_seq_one_letter_code
_entity_poly.pdbx_strand_id
1 'polypeptide(L)'
;MQFNVELSELAETQYDNNLSYISNVLKNQQALENVINDFDDTIEKLEKMADSFGYCNSKRLKEMGLHKIKFVKHRYLFVYRMIDKKVIIEGMYHELQDYENAII
;
A
#
# COMPACT_ATOMS: atom_id res chain seq x y z
N MET A 1 -15.38 11.41 -7.11
CA MET A 1 -14.43 11.40 -8.23
C MET A 1 -13.66 10.08 -8.20
N GLN A 2 -13.51 9.46 -9.33
CA GLN A 2 -12.84 8.14 -9.41
C GLN A 2 -11.38 8.33 -9.82
N PHE A 3 -10.52 7.56 -9.18
CA PHE A 3 -9.12 7.47 -9.54
C PHE A 3 -8.82 6.08 -10.09
N ASN A 4 -7.88 6.00 -11.03
CA ASN A 4 -7.38 4.73 -11.54
C ASN A 4 -6.18 4.30 -10.71
N VAL A 5 -6.31 3.18 -10.01
CA VAL A 5 -5.25 2.67 -9.12
C VAL A 5 -4.48 1.57 -9.81
N GLU A 6 -3.16 1.72 -9.86
CA GLU A 6 -2.24 0.73 -10.40
C GLU A 6 -1.17 0.40 -9.35
N LEU A 7 -0.73 -0.85 -9.33
CA LEU A 7 0.41 -1.25 -8.52
C LEU A 7 1.67 -1.25 -9.38
N SER A 8 2.76 -0.70 -8.83
CA SER A 8 4.07 -0.86 -9.44
C SER A 8 4.47 -2.34 -9.38
N GLU A 9 5.44 -2.71 -10.19
CA GLU A 9 5.99 -4.07 -10.17
C GLU A 9 6.51 -4.44 -8.78
N LEU A 10 7.18 -3.51 -8.11
CA LEU A 10 7.65 -3.71 -6.75
C LEU A 10 6.48 -3.96 -5.78
N ALA A 11 5.43 -3.15 -5.86
CA ALA A 11 4.26 -3.31 -4.98
C ALA A 11 3.57 -4.66 -5.19
N GLU A 12 3.45 -5.10 -6.44
CA GLU A 12 2.90 -6.43 -6.74
C GLU A 12 3.75 -7.54 -6.12
N THR A 13 5.06 -7.45 -6.27
CA THR A 13 5.98 -8.44 -5.69
C THR A 13 5.89 -8.47 -4.18
N GLN A 14 5.83 -7.30 -3.55
CA GLN A 14 5.70 -7.21 -2.09
C GLN A 14 4.40 -7.82 -1.60
N TYR A 15 3.30 -7.57 -2.30
CA TYR A 15 2.01 -8.15 -1.95
C TYR A 15 2.04 -9.67 -2.11
N ASP A 16 2.51 -10.16 -3.25
CA ASP A 16 2.61 -11.60 -3.52
C ASP A 16 3.48 -12.31 -2.47
N ASN A 17 4.59 -11.70 -2.06
CA ASN A 17 5.46 -12.26 -1.04
C ASN A 17 4.74 -12.36 0.31
N ASN A 18 3.97 -11.35 0.68
CA ASN A 18 3.18 -11.37 1.92
C ASN A 18 2.13 -12.48 1.89
N LEU A 19 1.41 -12.64 0.78
CA LEU A 19 0.41 -13.69 0.64
C LEU A 19 1.04 -15.07 0.68
N SER A 20 2.18 -15.25 0.01
CA SER A 20 2.90 -16.51 0.01
C SER A 20 3.38 -16.90 1.41
N TYR A 21 3.87 -15.94 2.18
CA TYR A 21 4.29 -16.16 3.56
C TYR A 21 3.11 -16.65 4.42
N ILE A 22 1.98 -15.96 4.35
CA ILE A 22 0.79 -16.33 5.13
C ILE A 22 0.27 -17.70 4.72
N SER A 23 0.25 -17.98 3.43
CA SER A 23 -0.27 -19.25 2.90
C SER A 23 0.67 -20.42 3.18
N ASN A 24 1.95 -20.25 2.92
CA ASN A 24 2.91 -21.37 2.91
C ASN A 24 3.65 -21.55 4.23
N VAL A 25 3.93 -20.48 4.95
CA VAL A 25 4.69 -20.53 6.21
C VAL A 25 3.74 -20.59 7.39
N LEU A 26 2.80 -19.65 7.48
CA LEU A 26 1.83 -19.62 8.58
C LEU A 26 0.70 -20.60 8.39
N LYS A 27 0.40 -20.98 7.14
CA LYS A 27 -0.67 -21.93 6.79
C LYS A 27 -2.00 -21.57 7.43
N ASN A 28 -2.33 -20.28 7.40
CA ASN A 28 -3.53 -19.74 8.04
C ASN A 28 -4.46 -19.15 6.97
N GLN A 29 -5.44 -19.94 6.54
CA GLN A 29 -6.37 -19.52 5.49
C GLN A 29 -7.20 -18.31 5.89
N GLN A 30 -7.63 -18.24 7.14
CA GLN A 30 -8.41 -17.09 7.61
C GLN A 30 -7.60 -15.80 7.59
N ALA A 31 -6.34 -15.88 8.01
CA ALA A 31 -5.45 -14.71 7.96
C ALA A 31 -5.21 -14.27 6.51
N LEU A 32 -5.07 -15.21 5.59
CA LEU A 32 -4.90 -14.91 4.18
C LEU A 32 -6.10 -14.14 3.62
N GLU A 33 -7.31 -14.63 3.88
CA GLU A 33 -8.54 -13.98 3.43
C GLU A 33 -8.69 -12.60 4.03
N ASN A 34 -8.36 -12.44 5.31
CA ASN A 34 -8.46 -11.16 6.00
C ASN A 34 -7.53 -10.11 5.39
N VAL A 35 -6.30 -10.49 5.04
CA VAL A 35 -5.35 -9.58 4.39
C VAL A 35 -5.81 -9.20 2.99
N ILE A 36 -6.31 -10.15 2.22
CA ILE A 36 -6.83 -9.88 0.87
C ILE A 36 -8.00 -8.89 0.95
N ASN A 37 -8.92 -9.09 1.88
CA ASN A 37 -10.06 -8.20 2.04
C ASN A 37 -9.63 -6.80 2.47
N ASP A 38 -8.67 -6.68 3.37
CA ASP A 38 -8.16 -5.39 3.83
C ASP A 38 -7.41 -4.66 2.70
N PHE A 39 -6.68 -5.40 1.89
CA PHE A 39 -6.03 -4.87 0.68
C PHE A 39 -7.07 -4.31 -0.29
N ASP A 40 -8.10 -5.09 -0.59
CA ASP A 40 -9.15 -4.68 -1.52
C ASP A 40 -9.90 -3.44 -1.02
N ASP A 41 -10.20 -3.38 0.28
CA ASP A 41 -10.84 -2.22 0.89
C ASP A 41 -9.96 -0.97 0.78
N THR A 42 -8.66 -1.13 0.94
CA THR A 42 -7.70 -0.02 0.84
C THR A 42 -7.60 0.49 -0.59
N ILE A 43 -7.58 -0.42 -1.57
CA ILE A 43 -7.63 -0.06 -3.00
C ILE A 43 -8.90 0.74 -3.30
N GLU A 44 -10.05 0.28 -2.79
CA GLU A 44 -11.32 0.97 -3.00
C GLU A 44 -11.31 2.39 -2.44
N LYS A 45 -10.70 2.60 -1.28
CA LYS A 45 -10.55 3.94 -0.71
C LYS A 45 -9.72 4.83 -1.63
N LEU A 46 -8.65 4.31 -2.19
CA LEU A 46 -7.82 5.06 -3.13
C LEU A 46 -8.59 5.40 -4.41
N GLU A 47 -9.40 4.49 -4.90
CA GLU A 47 -10.22 4.75 -6.08
C GLU A 47 -11.20 5.90 -5.87
N LYS A 48 -11.67 6.07 -4.65
CA LYS A 48 -12.68 7.08 -4.32
C LYS A 48 -12.11 8.40 -3.82
N MET A 49 -11.02 8.35 -3.07
CA MET A 49 -10.57 9.54 -2.32
C MET A 49 -9.05 9.61 -2.13
N ALA A 50 -8.27 9.20 -3.13
CA ALA A 50 -6.81 9.19 -3.03
C ALA A 50 -6.20 10.54 -2.66
N ASP A 51 -6.85 11.64 -3.01
CA ASP A 51 -6.41 13.01 -2.71
C ASP A 51 -6.68 13.44 -1.27
N SER A 52 -7.38 12.63 -0.48
CA SER A 52 -7.72 12.95 0.92
C SER A 52 -6.68 12.49 1.93
N PHE A 53 -5.71 11.67 1.53
CA PHE A 53 -4.70 11.15 2.44
C PHE A 53 -3.42 11.95 2.36
N GLY A 54 -2.72 12.04 3.50
CA GLY A 54 -1.56 12.91 3.62
C GLY A 54 -0.30 12.37 2.95
N TYR A 55 0.69 13.22 2.89
CA TYR A 55 2.02 12.85 2.42
C TYR A 55 2.74 11.99 3.46
N CYS A 56 3.78 11.30 3.01
CA CYS A 56 4.70 10.62 3.92
C CYS A 56 5.35 11.63 4.87
N ASN A 57 5.69 11.19 6.07
CA ASN A 57 6.26 12.07 7.10
C ASN A 57 7.67 12.54 6.76
N SER A 58 8.46 11.70 6.09
CA SER A 58 9.81 12.07 5.68
C SER A 58 9.77 13.25 4.72
N LYS A 59 10.57 14.29 5.02
CA LYS A 59 10.68 15.44 4.14
C LYS A 59 11.07 15.04 2.72
N ARG A 60 12.00 14.11 2.60
CA ARG A 60 12.47 13.61 1.30
C ARG A 60 11.34 12.98 0.49
N LEU A 61 10.55 12.10 1.11
CA LEU A 61 9.44 11.42 0.44
C LEU A 61 8.31 12.40 0.11
N LYS A 62 8.04 13.34 1.00
CA LYS A 62 7.05 14.38 0.77
C LYS A 62 7.44 15.25 -0.44
N GLU A 63 8.70 15.61 -0.54
CA GLU A 63 9.22 16.38 -1.69
C GLU A 63 9.13 15.58 -2.99
N MET A 64 9.20 14.27 -2.92
CA MET A 64 8.98 13.38 -4.07
C MET A 64 7.49 13.26 -4.44
N GLY A 65 6.60 13.85 -3.67
CA GLY A 65 5.17 13.77 -3.91
C GLY A 65 4.53 12.47 -3.45
N LEU A 66 5.16 11.76 -2.52
CA LEU A 66 4.67 10.47 -2.05
C LEU A 66 3.69 10.63 -0.88
N HIS A 67 2.55 10.00 -1.03
CA HIS A 67 1.50 9.89 -0.01
C HIS A 67 1.54 8.52 0.64
N LYS A 68 0.84 8.39 1.75
CA LYS A 68 0.65 7.09 2.39
C LYS A 68 -0.80 6.89 2.79
N ILE A 69 -1.23 5.63 2.76
CA ILE A 69 -2.50 5.20 3.33
C ILE A 69 -2.26 3.92 4.11
N LYS A 70 -2.76 3.88 5.35
CA LYS A 70 -2.66 2.68 6.19
C LYS A 70 -3.85 1.78 5.97
N PHE A 71 -3.63 0.46 6.04
CA PHE A 71 -4.69 -0.52 6.10
C PHE A 71 -5.47 -0.34 7.42
N VAL A 72 -6.73 -0.71 7.42
CA VAL A 72 -7.59 -0.55 8.61
C VAL A 72 -7.34 -1.65 9.64
N LYS A 73 -7.24 -2.90 9.19
CA LYS A 73 -7.21 -4.07 10.07
C LYS A 73 -5.84 -4.69 10.26
N HIS A 74 -4.86 -4.31 9.45
CA HIS A 74 -3.50 -4.84 9.50
C HIS A 74 -2.50 -3.70 9.51
N ARG A 75 -1.30 -3.99 9.97
CA ARG A 75 -0.23 -2.99 10.09
C ARG A 75 0.54 -2.78 8.80
N TYR A 76 -0.16 -2.79 7.68
CA TYR A 76 0.43 -2.49 6.38
C TYR A 76 0.07 -1.08 5.95
N LEU A 77 0.86 -0.56 5.03
CA LEU A 77 0.56 0.70 4.38
C LEU A 77 1.01 0.66 2.93
N PHE A 78 0.37 1.47 2.12
CA PHE A 78 0.83 1.77 0.78
C PHE A 78 1.52 3.12 0.76
N VAL A 79 2.59 3.21 -0.02
CA VAL A 79 3.19 4.47 -0.42
C VAL A 79 2.83 4.67 -1.88
N TYR A 80 2.24 5.81 -2.22
CA TYR A 80 1.73 6.04 -3.56
C TYR A 80 1.94 7.47 -4.02
N ARG A 81 1.89 7.66 -5.34
CA ARG A 81 1.90 8.98 -5.95
C ARG A 81 0.67 9.15 -6.83
N MET A 82 0.32 10.40 -7.07
CA MET A 82 -0.81 10.73 -7.94
C MET A 82 -0.32 11.50 -9.14
N ILE A 83 -0.78 11.10 -10.32
CA ILE A 83 -0.56 11.80 -11.57
C ILE A 83 -1.94 12.01 -12.19
N ASP A 84 -2.47 13.22 -12.07
CA ASP A 84 -3.85 13.53 -12.44
C ASP A 84 -4.83 12.63 -11.70
N LYS A 85 -5.57 11.78 -12.40
CA LYS A 85 -6.52 10.83 -11.81
C LYS A 85 -5.94 9.42 -11.65
N LYS A 86 -4.66 9.27 -11.90
CA LYS A 86 -3.97 7.99 -11.77
C LYS A 86 -3.26 7.93 -10.43
N VAL A 87 -3.45 6.82 -9.74
CA VAL A 87 -2.76 6.52 -8.48
C VAL A 87 -1.82 5.37 -8.74
N ILE A 88 -0.53 5.57 -8.48
CA ILE A 88 0.47 4.53 -8.63
C ILE A 88 0.97 4.14 -7.25
N ILE A 89 0.65 2.92 -6.83
CA ILE A 89 1.16 2.37 -5.57
C ILE A 89 2.60 1.96 -5.80
N GLU A 90 3.53 2.72 -5.23
CA GLU A 90 4.97 2.50 -5.40
C GLU A 90 5.47 1.34 -4.55
N GLY A 91 4.85 1.10 -3.40
CA GLY A 91 5.24 0.01 -2.54
C GLY A 91 4.22 -0.29 -1.45
N MET A 92 4.32 -1.50 -0.90
CA MET A 92 3.54 -1.96 0.24
C MET A 92 4.50 -2.33 1.36
N TYR A 93 4.31 -1.74 2.53
CA TYR A 93 5.24 -1.91 3.65
C TYR A 93 4.49 -2.23 4.93
N HIS A 94 5.18 -2.86 5.87
CA HIS A 94 4.69 -3.01 7.23
C HIS A 94 5.04 -1.74 8.01
N GLU A 95 4.17 -1.30 8.92
CA GLU A 95 4.39 -0.08 9.72
C GLU A 95 5.70 -0.08 10.49
N LEU A 96 6.16 -1.27 10.91
CA LEU A 96 7.39 -1.42 11.69
C LEU A 96 8.66 -1.46 10.85
N GLN A 97 8.52 -1.53 9.51
CA GLN A 97 9.66 -1.42 8.62
C GLN A 97 10.15 0.02 8.55
N ASP A 98 11.43 0.18 8.38
CA ASP A 98 12.03 1.49 8.10
C ASP A 98 11.88 1.80 6.62
N TYR A 99 10.63 1.88 6.15
CA TYR A 99 10.33 2.05 4.73
C TYR A 99 10.79 3.41 4.21
N GLU A 100 10.84 4.41 5.07
CA GLU A 100 11.26 5.75 4.66
C GLU A 100 12.71 5.78 4.20
N ASN A 101 13.56 4.95 4.76
CA ASN A 101 14.95 4.81 4.33
C ASN A 101 15.14 3.76 3.22
N ALA A 102 14.17 2.86 3.05
CA ALA A 102 14.22 1.84 2.01
C ALA A 102 13.85 2.39 0.63
N ILE A 103 13.11 3.48 0.58
CA ILE A 103 12.67 4.10 -0.67
C ILE A 103 13.78 5.03 -1.17
N ILE A 104 14.27 4.76 -2.36
CA ILE A 104 15.36 5.51 -2.97
C ILE A 104 14.84 6.65 -3.84
#